data_ec4b72d24f674b6d6346fe4b7b650239
#
_entry.id   ec4b72d24f674b6d6346fe4b7b650239
#
_cell.length_a   1.000
_cell.length_b   1.000
_cell.length_c   1.000
_cell.angle_alpha   90.00
_cell.angle_beta   90.00
_cell.angle_gamma   90.00
#
_symmetry.space_group_name_H-M   'P 1'
#
loop_
_entity.id
_entity.type
_entity.pdbx_description
1 polymer ?
#
loop_
_entity_poly.entity_id
_entity_poly.type
_entity_poly.pdbx_seq_one_letter_code
_entity_poly.pdbx_strand_id
1 'polypeptide(L)'
;MSFILPAVCLLIIAADLLFAFGRGFTKTLIRLATVVLSAALSFFIAPAVAGKIGPKVMEALRNLPEAASFLSYFEEHAEAADAMTLFCRMLVAPALFLALYLIFKLVTLVVYAILSALFGKTGGKHRLLALLPGALCAVIGVSVFLVPVMGYLTVSDRVMTISERLAAETKGAGVEAASTGGGAGSTGGEAGSTGGGEAPAFDAAKAREKYLSPMLHAPVVSGLYEKAGAKLFIRLSGGKIGGEQTDLLREIGVLSDILSDFSVLRNKQMTAYGETEAAAVSATVTHLSASPMLKTTLAGFLSGAAKNWQAGEAFLGMQKPSMGANGDIVLSGFLTVFETTDSEKLPGDLTSFSNIFNLMVKYRVFERLGEDSGEGNFLLELEASGFLSELKKELDANPRMQPVKDAIYKAATRALIEQLGVNENFKEACAPVLADLTAALRATPRTEKGGFEREALKVNISAALAKNEITLSDTLTDLVGQGVDGFFAGREVTDLTALTDDAVMDLLSEFLTGAKAAQ
;
A
#
# COMPACT_ATOMS: atom_id res chain seq x y z
N MET A 1 28.99 -22.95 -5.03
CA MET A 1 28.64 -22.31 -3.74
C MET A 1 27.60 -23.07 -2.90
N SER A 2 26.84 -23.99 -3.46
CA SER A 2 25.87 -24.85 -2.75
C SER A 2 26.44 -25.64 -1.56
N PHE A 3 27.75 -25.85 -1.51
CA PHE A 3 28.42 -26.63 -0.46
C PHE A 3 28.89 -25.80 0.75
N ILE A 4 28.90 -24.49 0.69
CA ILE A 4 29.42 -23.64 1.80
C ILE A 4 28.57 -23.80 3.05
N LEU A 5 27.26 -23.66 2.94
CA LEU A 5 26.35 -23.73 4.09
C LEU A 5 26.31 -25.14 4.70
N PRO A 6 26.14 -26.23 3.91
CA PRO A 6 26.30 -27.59 4.41
C PRO A 6 27.68 -27.86 5.03
N ALA A 7 28.77 -27.35 4.43
CA ALA A 7 30.11 -27.51 4.97
C ALA A 7 30.29 -26.85 6.34
N VAL A 8 29.77 -25.66 6.52
CA VAL A 8 29.76 -24.96 7.84
C VAL A 8 28.94 -25.74 8.86
N CYS A 9 27.76 -26.24 8.48
CA CYS A 9 26.94 -27.10 9.36
C CYS A 9 27.68 -28.38 9.75
N LEU A 10 28.31 -29.08 8.79
CA LEU A 10 29.11 -30.25 9.05
C LEU A 10 30.30 -29.97 9.95
N LEU A 11 30.96 -28.84 9.77
CA LEU A 11 32.09 -28.40 10.61
C LEU A 11 31.62 -28.18 12.05
N ILE A 12 30.46 -27.53 12.27
CA ILE A 12 29.87 -27.34 13.61
C ILE A 12 29.56 -28.70 14.24
N ILE A 13 28.91 -29.62 13.50
CA ILE A 13 28.58 -30.97 13.98
C ILE A 13 29.84 -31.74 14.33
N ALA A 14 30.81 -31.77 13.44
CA ALA A 14 32.07 -32.48 13.67
C ALA A 14 32.84 -31.95 14.88
N ALA A 15 32.91 -30.61 15.03
CA ALA A 15 33.57 -29.98 16.17
C ALA A 15 32.88 -30.34 17.50
N ASP A 16 31.57 -30.33 17.55
CA ASP A 16 30.81 -30.63 18.76
C ASP A 16 30.89 -32.13 19.14
N LEU A 17 30.84 -33.04 18.15
CA LEU A 17 30.97 -34.48 18.39
C LEU A 17 32.40 -34.85 18.81
N LEU A 18 33.43 -34.29 18.15
CA LEU A 18 34.85 -34.53 18.54
C LEU A 18 35.12 -34.00 19.95
N PHE A 19 34.58 -32.85 20.30
CA PHE A 19 34.67 -32.29 21.64
C PHE A 19 34.00 -33.19 22.68
N ALA A 20 32.82 -33.72 22.39
CA ALA A 20 32.08 -34.61 23.25
C ALA A 20 32.84 -35.92 23.52
N PHE A 21 33.36 -36.53 22.43
CA PHE A 21 34.15 -37.75 22.52
C PHE A 21 35.44 -37.58 23.35
N GLY A 22 36.12 -36.44 23.16
CA GLY A 22 37.38 -36.15 23.86
C GLY A 22 37.22 -35.85 25.37
N ARG A 23 36.10 -35.26 25.80
CA ARG A 23 35.91 -34.78 27.18
C ARG A 23 35.04 -35.58 28.11
N GLY A 24 34.29 -36.56 27.58
CA GLY A 24 33.42 -37.46 28.35
C GLY A 24 32.07 -36.82 28.73
N PHE A 25 31.16 -37.68 29.28
CA PHE A 25 29.75 -37.37 29.46
C PHE A 25 29.46 -36.12 30.31
N THR A 26 30.01 -36.07 31.54
CA THR A 26 29.73 -34.98 32.47
C THR A 26 30.14 -33.60 31.94
N LYS A 27 31.31 -33.49 31.31
CA LYS A 27 31.80 -32.24 30.73
C LYS A 27 30.97 -31.82 29.51
N THR A 28 30.49 -32.78 28.72
CA THR A 28 29.62 -32.50 27.59
C THR A 28 28.22 -32.10 28.02
N LEU A 29 27.70 -32.65 29.14
CA LEU A 29 26.41 -32.23 29.70
C LEU A 29 26.47 -30.80 30.23
N ILE A 30 27.55 -30.40 30.94
CA ILE A 30 27.77 -29.00 31.37
C ILE A 30 27.80 -28.07 30.14
N ARG A 31 28.48 -28.48 29.07
CA ARG A 31 28.50 -27.73 27.81
C ARG A 31 27.12 -27.60 27.18
N LEU A 32 26.33 -28.66 27.15
CA LEU A 32 24.95 -28.61 26.65
C LEU A 32 24.14 -27.58 27.43
N ALA A 33 24.22 -27.62 28.77
CA ALA A 33 23.52 -26.65 29.60
C ALA A 33 23.93 -25.20 29.28
N THR A 34 25.24 -24.93 29.08
CA THR A 34 25.73 -23.61 28.73
C THR A 34 25.32 -23.17 27.33
N VAL A 35 25.27 -24.08 26.35
CA VAL A 35 24.82 -23.81 24.99
C VAL A 35 23.32 -23.51 24.96
N VAL A 36 22.50 -24.30 25.67
CA VAL A 36 21.06 -24.07 25.81
C VAL A 36 20.80 -22.72 26.45
N LEU A 37 21.50 -22.41 27.54
CA LEU A 37 21.34 -21.13 28.24
C LEU A 37 21.72 -19.95 27.34
N SER A 38 22.85 -20.04 26.60
CA SER A 38 23.27 -18.99 25.66
C SER A 38 22.23 -18.78 24.56
N ALA A 39 21.71 -19.86 23.98
CA ALA A 39 20.70 -19.78 22.92
C ALA A 39 19.38 -19.18 23.45
N ALA A 40 18.91 -19.61 24.64
CA ALA A 40 17.71 -19.07 25.27
C ALA A 40 17.86 -17.60 25.61
N LEU A 41 18.95 -17.19 26.29
CA LEU A 41 19.19 -15.78 26.61
C LEU A 41 19.23 -14.91 25.35
N SER A 42 19.94 -15.37 24.31
CA SER A 42 20.01 -14.64 23.04
C SER A 42 18.64 -14.49 22.39
N PHE A 43 17.83 -15.55 22.41
CA PHE A 43 16.50 -15.55 21.82
C PHE A 43 15.56 -14.53 22.49
N PHE A 44 15.57 -14.43 23.81
CA PHE A 44 14.71 -13.51 24.54
C PHE A 44 15.25 -12.07 24.54
N ILE A 45 16.57 -11.89 24.53
CA ILE A 45 17.19 -10.57 24.64
C ILE A 45 17.28 -9.88 23.25
N ALA A 46 17.49 -10.62 22.15
CA ALA A 46 17.67 -10.05 20.82
C ALA A 46 16.52 -9.12 20.38
N PRO A 47 15.22 -9.50 20.51
CA PRO A 47 14.14 -8.60 20.14
C PRO A 47 14.05 -7.33 21.01
N ALA A 48 14.41 -7.44 22.30
CA ALA A 48 14.40 -6.30 23.22
C ALA A 48 15.53 -5.30 22.89
N VAL A 49 16.72 -5.81 22.58
CA VAL A 49 17.87 -5.00 22.14
C VAL A 49 17.61 -4.41 20.76
N ALA A 50 17.05 -5.18 19.83
CA ALA A 50 16.65 -4.70 18.50
C ALA A 50 15.65 -3.55 18.60
N GLY A 51 14.71 -3.58 19.54
CA GLY A 51 13.78 -2.48 19.81
C GLY A 51 14.46 -1.17 20.22
N LYS A 52 15.63 -1.23 20.86
CA LYS A 52 16.45 -0.05 21.22
C LYS A 52 17.38 0.40 20.09
N ILE A 53 17.76 -0.52 19.22
CA ILE A 53 18.68 -0.24 18.09
C ILE A 53 17.89 0.23 16.85
N GLY A 54 16.64 -0.24 16.65
CA GLY A 54 15.81 0.13 15.51
C GLY A 54 15.74 1.64 15.26
N PRO A 55 15.45 2.49 16.26
CA PRO A 55 15.46 3.94 16.09
C PRO A 55 16.82 4.51 15.65
N LYS A 56 17.94 3.95 16.15
CA LYS A 56 19.28 4.36 15.73
C LYS A 56 19.62 3.96 14.31
N VAL A 57 19.12 2.81 13.85
CA VAL A 57 19.26 2.39 12.45
C VAL A 57 18.46 3.32 11.56
N MET A 58 17.26 3.71 11.98
CA MET A 58 16.46 4.71 11.30
C MET A 58 17.19 6.05 11.17
N GLU A 59 17.79 6.53 12.26
CA GLU A 59 18.61 7.73 12.28
C GLU A 59 19.84 7.62 11.35
N ALA A 60 20.49 6.46 11.31
CA ALA A 60 21.61 6.22 10.39
C ALA A 60 21.18 6.23 8.91
N LEU A 61 19.99 5.69 8.61
CA LEU A 61 19.43 5.73 7.26
C LEU A 61 19.08 7.16 6.81
N ARG A 62 18.71 8.05 7.72
CA ARG A 62 18.47 9.48 7.43
C ARG A 62 19.70 10.19 6.89
N ASN A 63 20.87 9.80 7.33
CA ASN A 63 22.12 10.42 6.90
C ASN A 63 22.51 10.02 5.46
N LEU A 64 21.73 9.13 4.82
CA LEU A 64 21.89 8.80 3.41
C LEU A 64 21.10 9.81 2.56
N PRO A 65 21.78 10.58 1.67
CA PRO A 65 21.13 11.63 0.87
C PRO A 65 19.94 11.11 0.04
N GLU A 66 20.05 9.89 -0.45
CA GLU A 66 19.05 9.23 -1.29
C GLU A 66 17.79 8.83 -0.52
N ALA A 67 17.91 8.60 0.79
CA ALA A 67 16.79 8.22 1.65
C ALA A 67 16.18 9.41 2.42
N ALA A 68 16.86 10.54 2.49
CA ALA A 68 16.48 11.66 3.36
C ALA A 68 15.09 12.21 3.05
N SER A 69 14.75 12.44 1.78
CA SER A 69 13.44 12.96 1.37
C SER A 69 12.30 11.96 1.64
N PHE A 70 12.55 10.67 1.47
CA PHE A 70 11.59 9.62 1.77
C PHE A 70 11.40 9.47 3.29
N LEU A 71 12.46 9.57 4.05
CA LEU A 71 12.43 9.39 5.51
C LEU A 71 11.88 10.61 6.26
N SER A 72 12.00 11.84 5.72
CA SER A 72 11.37 13.03 6.30
C SER A 72 9.84 12.89 6.43
N TYR A 73 9.23 12.20 5.48
CA TYR A 73 7.80 11.87 5.53
C TYR A 73 7.41 11.10 6.79
N PHE A 74 8.22 10.11 7.21
CA PHE A 74 7.93 9.30 8.40
C PHE A 74 8.06 10.09 9.71
N GLU A 75 8.72 11.25 9.71
CA GLU A 75 8.80 12.13 10.88
C GLU A 75 7.50 12.86 11.16
N GLU A 76 6.81 13.24 10.11
CA GLU A 76 5.55 13.99 10.21
C GLU A 76 4.36 13.09 10.55
N HIS A 77 4.50 11.77 10.34
CA HIS A 77 3.43 10.79 10.52
C HIS A 77 3.85 9.71 11.53
N ALA A 78 3.43 9.86 12.79
CA ALA A 78 3.83 8.99 13.90
C ALA A 78 3.56 7.51 13.64
N GLU A 79 2.41 7.15 13.06
CA GLU A 79 2.06 5.76 12.74
C GLU A 79 2.99 5.15 11.68
N ALA A 80 3.35 5.92 10.66
CA ALA A 80 4.28 5.50 9.63
C ALA A 80 5.72 5.38 10.19
N ALA A 81 6.12 6.29 11.09
CA ALA A 81 7.40 6.21 11.81
C ALA A 81 7.50 4.94 12.66
N ASP A 82 6.41 4.58 13.36
CA ASP A 82 6.33 3.35 14.15
C ASP A 82 6.45 2.09 13.26
N ALA A 83 5.78 2.09 12.10
CA ALA A 83 5.87 0.99 11.13
C ALA A 83 7.30 0.82 10.61
N MET A 84 7.97 1.90 10.25
CA MET A 84 9.35 1.88 9.77
C MET A 84 10.34 1.47 10.86
N THR A 85 10.15 1.97 12.07
CA THR A 85 10.95 1.56 13.25
C THR A 85 10.79 0.07 13.53
N LEU A 86 9.57 -0.45 13.42
CA LEU A 86 9.29 -1.87 13.54
C LEU A 86 9.98 -2.68 12.43
N PHE A 87 9.97 -2.20 11.20
CA PHE A 87 10.67 -2.84 10.08
C PHE A 87 12.18 -2.91 10.32
N CYS A 88 12.81 -1.82 10.76
CA CYS A 88 14.23 -1.81 11.14
C CYS A 88 14.52 -2.82 12.27
N ARG A 89 13.64 -2.89 13.27
CA ARG A 89 13.74 -3.88 14.35
C ARG A 89 13.65 -5.31 13.82
N MET A 90 12.71 -5.60 12.93
CA MET A 90 12.52 -6.92 12.31
C MET A 90 13.75 -7.37 11.53
N LEU A 91 14.39 -6.43 10.81
CA LEU A 91 15.64 -6.67 10.10
C LEU A 91 16.81 -6.96 11.04
N VAL A 92 16.93 -6.21 12.13
CA VAL A 92 18.11 -6.27 13.01
C VAL A 92 18.04 -7.43 14.00
N ALA A 93 16.84 -7.86 14.44
CA ALA A 93 16.69 -8.82 15.52
C ALA A 93 17.33 -10.20 15.25
N PRO A 94 17.20 -10.82 14.04
CA PRO A 94 17.86 -12.10 13.78
C PRO A 94 19.41 -12.00 13.73
N ALA A 95 19.96 -10.88 13.25
CA ALA A 95 21.39 -10.64 13.28
C ALA A 95 21.91 -10.48 14.72
N LEU A 96 21.17 -9.72 15.54
CA LEU A 96 21.49 -9.57 16.96
C LEU A 96 21.38 -10.89 17.71
N PHE A 97 20.43 -11.73 17.38
CA PHE A 97 20.34 -13.06 17.97
C PHE A 97 21.62 -13.85 17.76
N LEU A 98 22.16 -13.88 16.56
CA LEU A 98 23.42 -14.56 16.26
C LEU A 98 24.61 -13.91 17.00
N ALA A 99 24.70 -12.58 16.97
CA ALA A 99 25.77 -11.84 17.66
C ALA A 99 25.74 -12.06 19.17
N LEU A 100 24.57 -11.95 19.79
CA LEU A 100 24.40 -12.18 21.24
C LEU A 100 24.67 -13.64 21.61
N TYR A 101 24.27 -14.59 20.78
CA TYR A 101 24.64 -15.98 21.02
C TYR A 101 26.14 -16.19 21.05
N LEU A 102 26.90 -15.59 20.14
CA LEU A 102 28.36 -15.68 20.14
C LEU A 102 28.96 -15.04 21.39
N ILE A 103 28.43 -13.85 21.80
CA ILE A 103 28.87 -13.17 23.03
C ILE A 103 28.57 -14.03 24.26
N PHE A 104 27.33 -14.53 24.41
CA PHE A 104 26.98 -15.37 25.55
C PHE A 104 27.72 -16.70 25.55
N LYS A 105 27.96 -17.28 24.38
CA LYS A 105 28.78 -18.49 24.26
C LYS A 105 30.21 -18.24 24.75
N LEU A 106 30.78 -17.06 24.50
CA LEU A 106 32.09 -16.70 24.98
C LEU A 106 32.10 -16.52 26.51
N VAL A 107 31.11 -15.84 27.07
CA VAL A 107 30.93 -15.71 28.54
C VAL A 107 30.70 -17.08 29.18
N THR A 108 29.84 -17.89 28.63
CA THR A 108 29.52 -19.23 29.18
C THR A 108 30.70 -20.20 29.02
N LEU A 109 31.66 -19.95 28.14
CA LEU A 109 32.89 -20.70 28.05
C LEU A 109 33.74 -20.56 29.32
N VAL A 110 33.75 -19.35 29.92
CA VAL A 110 34.42 -19.09 31.22
C VAL A 110 33.70 -19.85 32.33
N VAL A 111 32.33 -19.78 32.35
CA VAL A 111 31.50 -20.54 33.29
C VAL A 111 31.72 -22.05 33.14
N TYR A 112 31.76 -22.52 31.90
CA TYR A 112 32.09 -23.92 31.59
C TYR A 112 33.48 -24.32 32.13
N ALA A 113 34.51 -23.49 31.95
CA ALA A 113 35.84 -23.77 32.45
C ALA A 113 35.85 -23.94 33.98
N ILE A 114 35.17 -23.05 34.71
CA ILE A 114 35.03 -23.10 36.17
C ILE A 114 34.29 -24.37 36.60
N LEU A 115 33.10 -24.61 36.05
CA LEU A 115 32.28 -25.77 36.40
C LEU A 115 32.96 -27.10 36.02
N SER A 116 33.67 -27.16 34.89
CA SER A 116 34.42 -28.34 34.50
C SER A 116 35.63 -28.63 35.39
N ALA A 117 36.23 -27.61 35.97
CA ALA A 117 37.29 -27.77 36.94
C ALA A 117 36.75 -28.30 38.29
N LEU A 118 35.58 -27.81 38.73
CA LEU A 118 34.97 -28.23 40.02
C LEU A 118 34.40 -29.65 39.92
N PHE A 119 33.70 -29.98 38.85
CA PHE A 119 32.97 -31.25 38.70
C PHE A 119 33.64 -32.28 37.76
N GLY A 120 34.74 -31.94 37.16
CA GLY A 120 35.35 -32.70 36.05
C GLY A 120 36.15 -33.94 36.46
N LYS A 121 36.31 -34.26 37.72
CA LYS A 121 37.12 -35.40 38.19
C LYS A 121 36.46 -36.76 37.95
N THR A 122 35.15 -36.81 37.66
CA THR A 122 34.36 -38.03 37.56
C THR A 122 34.10 -38.55 36.12
N GLY A 123 34.65 -37.89 35.10
CA GLY A 123 34.14 -37.97 33.73
C GLY A 123 34.70 -38.97 32.74
N GLY A 124 35.65 -39.88 33.11
CA GLY A 124 36.38 -40.67 32.14
C GLY A 124 35.74 -41.96 31.62
N LYS A 125 34.67 -42.44 32.21
CA LYS A 125 34.22 -43.85 31.95
C LYS A 125 33.17 -44.02 30.83
N HIS A 126 32.51 -42.99 30.34
CA HIS A 126 31.39 -43.12 29.39
C HIS A 126 31.52 -42.21 28.16
N ARG A 127 32.56 -42.41 27.36
CA ARG A 127 32.81 -41.59 26.15
C ARG A 127 31.72 -41.73 25.09
N LEU A 128 31.18 -42.94 24.89
CA LEU A 128 30.09 -43.17 23.93
C LEU A 128 28.79 -42.48 24.35
N LEU A 129 28.47 -42.49 25.66
CA LEU A 129 27.31 -41.76 26.16
C LEU A 129 27.44 -40.24 26.03
N ALA A 130 28.65 -39.68 25.93
CA ALA A 130 28.88 -38.27 25.71
C ALA A 130 28.48 -37.82 24.29
N LEU A 131 28.37 -38.71 23.32
CA LEU A 131 27.93 -38.39 21.97
C LEU A 131 26.47 -37.87 21.95
N LEU A 132 25.59 -38.34 22.83
CA LEU A 132 24.19 -37.90 22.87
C LEU A 132 24.07 -36.41 23.23
N PRO A 133 24.60 -35.89 24.37
CA PRO A 133 24.56 -34.45 24.65
C PRO A 133 25.44 -33.68 23.64
N GLY A 134 26.47 -34.26 23.05
CA GLY A 134 27.25 -33.67 21.96
C GLY A 134 26.44 -33.45 20.69
N ALA A 135 25.63 -34.44 20.29
CA ALA A 135 24.72 -34.29 19.17
C ALA A 135 23.66 -33.23 19.42
N LEU A 136 23.14 -33.12 20.65
CA LEU A 136 22.21 -32.02 21.00
C LEU A 136 22.86 -30.65 20.94
N CYS A 137 24.13 -30.51 21.40
CA CYS A 137 24.89 -29.28 21.23
C CYS A 137 25.04 -28.90 19.74
N ALA A 138 25.37 -29.87 18.92
CA ALA A 138 25.52 -29.70 17.47
C ALA A 138 24.20 -29.23 16.81
N VAL A 139 23.09 -29.89 17.14
CA VAL A 139 21.75 -29.50 16.63
C VAL A 139 21.42 -28.07 17.02
N ILE A 140 21.64 -27.67 18.27
CA ILE A 140 21.39 -26.29 18.73
C ILE A 140 22.34 -25.32 18.02
N GLY A 141 23.64 -25.63 17.93
CA GLY A 141 24.63 -24.79 17.26
C GLY A 141 24.32 -24.56 15.79
N VAL A 142 23.93 -25.62 15.08
CA VAL A 142 23.49 -25.55 13.68
C VAL A 142 22.19 -24.74 13.56
N SER A 143 21.21 -24.97 14.45
CA SER A 143 19.94 -24.22 14.42
C SER A 143 20.14 -22.73 14.66
N VAL A 144 20.95 -22.34 15.65
CA VAL A 144 21.26 -20.94 15.95
C VAL A 144 21.94 -20.24 14.77
N PHE A 145 22.76 -20.95 14.02
CA PHE A 145 23.42 -20.42 12.82
C PHE A 145 22.45 -20.36 11.63
N LEU A 146 21.74 -21.47 11.37
CA LEU A 146 20.85 -21.58 10.20
C LEU A 146 19.65 -20.66 10.23
N VAL A 147 19.03 -20.45 11.41
CA VAL A 147 17.80 -19.67 11.50
C VAL A 147 17.95 -18.24 10.94
N PRO A 148 18.90 -17.41 11.41
CA PRO A 148 19.06 -16.09 10.84
C PRO A 148 19.61 -16.10 9.41
N VAL A 149 20.58 -16.99 9.10
CA VAL A 149 21.19 -17.05 7.76
C VAL A 149 20.15 -17.42 6.70
N MET A 150 19.42 -18.50 6.89
CA MET A 150 18.38 -18.93 5.95
C MET A 150 17.22 -17.94 5.88
N GLY A 151 16.86 -17.33 7.02
CA GLY A 151 15.85 -16.28 7.05
C GLY A 151 16.24 -15.10 6.17
N TYR A 152 17.45 -14.58 6.31
CA TYR A 152 17.94 -13.49 5.45
C TYR A 152 18.12 -13.90 4.00
N LEU A 153 18.58 -15.14 3.71
CA LEU A 153 18.65 -15.63 2.33
C LEU A 153 17.25 -15.67 1.69
N THR A 154 16.24 -16.12 2.43
CA THR A 154 14.85 -16.14 1.96
C THR A 154 14.31 -14.72 1.72
N VAL A 155 14.60 -13.79 2.63
CA VAL A 155 14.26 -12.36 2.46
C VAL A 155 14.97 -11.79 1.23
N SER A 156 16.28 -12.02 1.10
CA SER A 156 17.06 -11.54 -0.05
C SER A 156 16.57 -12.13 -1.37
N ASP A 157 16.20 -13.40 -1.41
CA ASP A 157 15.63 -14.04 -2.61
C ASP A 157 14.33 -13.36 -3.05
N ARG A 158 13.44 -13.07 -2.11
CA ARG A 158 12.19 -12.33 -2.39
C ARG A 158 12.47 -10.90 -2.87
N VAL A 159 13.37 -10.18 -2.21
CA VAL A 159 13.74 -8.81 -2.61
C VAL A 159 14.40 -8.80 -3.99
N MET A 160 15.28 -9.76 -4.30
CA MET A 160 15.87 -9.87 -5.64
C MET A 160 14.83 -10.24 -6.69
N THR A 161 13.87 -11.10 -6.39
CA THR A 161 12.76 -11.41 -7.30
C THR A 161 11.94 -10.15 -7.62
N ILE A 162 11.69 -9.31 -6.61
CA ILE A 162 11.02 -8.02 -6.77
C ILE A 162 11.84 -7.11 -7.70
N SER A 163 13.14 -6.98 -7.44
CA SER A 163 14.03 -6.13 -8.24
C SER A 163 14.18 -6.61 -9.68
N GLU A 164 14.22 -7.93 -9.92
CA GLU A 164 14.24 -8.53 -11.25
C GLU A 164 12.97 -8.20 -12.04
N ARG A 165 11.81 -8.33 -11.40
CA ARG A 165 10.52 -7.98 -12.02
C ARG A 165 10.47 -6.50 -12.40
N LEU A 166 10.83 -5.62 -11.47
CA LEU A 166 10.86 -4.17 -11.73
C LEU A 166 11.85 -3.80 -12.85
N ALA A 167 13.02 -4.44 -12.91
CA ALA A 167 14.01 -4.21 -13.96
C ALA A 167 13.58 -4.76 -15.33
N ALA A 168 12.92 -5.91 -15.37
CA ALA A 168 12.38 -6.48 -16.60
C ALA A 168 11.29 -5.58 -17.20
N GLU A 169 10.43 -5.05 -16.34
CA GLU A 169 9.35 -4.13 -16.70
C GLU A 169 9.87 -2.80 -17.23
N THR A 170 10.96 -2.26 -16.65
CA THR A 170 11.57 -0.99 -17.10
C THR A 170 12.20 -1.15 -18.50
N LYS A 171 12.77 -2.32 -18.80
CA LYS A 171 13.33 -2.61 -20.14
C LYS A 171 12.25 -2.79 -21.21
N GLY A 172 11.11 -3.39 -20.87
CA GLY A 172 9.97 -3.54 -21.78
C GLY A 172 9.37 -2.20 -22.20
N ALA A 173 9.19 -1.28 -21.25
CA ALA A 173 8.64 0.05 -21.51
C ALA A 173 9.54 0.93 -22.41
N GLY A 174 10.87 0.72 -22.40
CA GLY A 174 11.82 1.46 -23.25
C GLY A 174 11.81 1.04 -24.72
N VAL A 175 11.39 -0.20 -25.05
CA VAL A 175 11.38 -0.71 -26.42
C VAL A 175 10.10 -0.30 -27.16
N GLU A 176 8.96 -0.20 -26.48
CA GLU A 176 7.71 0.25 -27.12
C GLU A 176 7.67 1.75 -27.39
N ALA A 177 8.29 2.59 -26.54
CA ALA A 177 8.41 4.03 -26.77
C ALA A 177 9.30 4.38 -27.98
N ALA A 178 10.23 3.50 -28.36
CA ALA A 178 11.11 3.70 -29.53
C ALA A 178 10.46 3.27 -30.84
N SER A 179 9.39 2.47 -30.84
CA SER A 179 8.76 1.93 -32.06
C SER A 179 7.60 2.77 -32.63
N THR A 180 7.05 3.72 -31.85
CA THR A 180 5.93 4.57 -32.26
C THR A 180 6.34 5.97 -32.73
N GLY A 181 7.63 6.30 -32.76
CA GLY A 181 8.19 7.56 -33.24
C GLY A 181 8.74 7.50 -34.68
N GLY A 182 7.89 7.22 -35.66
CA GLY A 182 8.25 7.29 -37.08
C GLY A 182 8.26 8.71 -37.61
N GLY A 183 9.44 9.25 -37.95
CA GLY A 183 9.62 10.22 -39.01
C GLY A 183 9.67 11.69 -38.63
N ALA A 184 10.87 12.22 -38.49
CA ALA A 184 11.33 13.41 -39.21
C ALA A 184 12.80 13.70 -38.84
N GLY A 185 13.65 13.79 -39.82
CA GLY A 185 15.09 13.97 -39.69
C GLY A 185 15.49 15.30 -39.05
N SER A 186 16.58 15.26 -38.31
CA SER A 186 17.43 16.42 -38.05
C SER A 186 18.88 15.96 -37.85
N THR A 187 19.73 16.52 -38.65
CA THR A 187 21.18 16.42 -38.75
C THR A 187 21.95 16.78 -37.48
N GLY A 188 22.96 15.99 -37.18
CA GLY A 188 24.29 16.46 -36.78
C GLY A 188 24.46 17.09 -35.39
N GLY A 189 25.20 16.40 -34.55
CA GLY A 189 25.77 16.93 -33.32
C GLY A 189 26.52 15.85 -32.54
N GLU A 190 27.77 15.50 -32.98
CA GLU A 190 28.72 14.76 -32.18
C GLU A 190 29.09 15.58 -30.93
N ALA A 191 28.55 15.19 -29.79
CA ALA A 191 29.07 15.63 -28.50
C ALA A 191 29.74 14.43 -27.82
N GLY A 192 31.07 14.55 -27.70
CA GLY A 192 31.93 13.54 -27.11
C GLY A 192 31.50 13.13 -25.70
N SER A 193 31.17 11.86 -25.56
CA SER A 193 31.00 11.19 -24.31
C SER A 193 32.36 10.93 -23.66
N THR A 194 32.75 11.78 -22.72
CA THR A 194 33.84 11.48 -21.78
C THR A 194 33.43 10.27 -20.94
N GLY A 195 34.23 9.21 -21.04
CA GLY A 195 34.06 7.96 -20.32
C GLY A 195 34.11 8.13 -18.82
N GLY A 196 32.96 8.20 -18.18
CA GLY A 196 32.78 7.85 -16.80
C GLY A 196 32.52 6.34 -16.76
N GLY A 197 33.46 5.57 -16.17
CA GLY A 197 33.30 4.15 -15.99
C GLY A 197 32.03 3.86 -15.18
N GLU A 198 30.97 3.45 -15.84
CA GLU A 198 29.78 2.90 -15.18
C GLU A 198 30.24 1.69 -14.35
N ALA A 199 30.10 1.80 -13.05
CA ALA A 199 30.19 0.63 -12.18
C ALA A 199 29.26 -0.44 -12.75
N PRO A 200 29.72 -1.70 -12.91
CA PRO A 200 28.90 -2.73 -13.53
C PRO A 200 27.57 -2.83 -12.79
N ALA A 201 26.47 -2.57 -13.51
CA ALA A 201 25.14 -2.63 -12.94
C ALA A 201 24.94 -4.01 -12.28
N PHE A 202 24.54 -4.01 -11.01
CA PHE A 202 24.34 -5.22 -10.23
C PHE A 202 23.22 -6.05 -10.91
N ASP A 203 23.61 -7.20 -11.48
CA ASP A 203 22.68 -8.12 -12.12
C ASP A 203 22.08 -9.05 -11.03
N ALA A 204 20.92 -8.65 -10.53
CA ALA A 204 20.21 -9.36 -9.46
C ALA A 204 19.86 -10.81 -9.87
N ALA A 205 19.46 -11.04 -11.13
CA ALA A 205 19.11 -12.35 -11.64
C ALA A 205 20.31 -13.31 -11.61
N LYS A 206 21.46 -12.86 -12.12
CA LYS A 206 22.69 -13.65 -12.06
C LYS A 206 23.17 -13.89 -10.63
N ALA A 207 23.06 -12.89 -9.76
CA ALA A 207 23.43 -13.03 -8.35
C ALA A 207 22.53 -14.05 -7.64
N ARG A 208 21.24 -14.00 -7.90
CA ARG A 208 20.25 -14.94 -7.38
C ARG A 208 20.52 -16.37 -7.83
N GLU A 209 20.63 -16.60 -9.14
CA GLU A 209 20.87 -17.93 -9.72
C GLU A 209 22.22 -18.52 -9.26
N LYS A 210 23.27 -17.71 -9.27
CA LYS A 210 24.63 -18.17 -8.98
C LYS A 210 24.89 -18.39 -7.49
N TYR A 211 24.31 -17.56 -6.62
CA TYR A 211 24.67 -17.55 -5.19
C TYR A 211 23.53 -17.96 -4.26
N LEU A 212 22.32 -17.40 -4.44
CA LEU A 212 21.21 -17.59 -3.52
C LEU A 212 20.46 -18.92 -3.72
N SER A 213 20.04 -19.20 -4.93
CA SER A 213 19.23 -20.38 -5.24
C SER A 213 19.93 -21.70 -4.84
N PRO A 214 21.24 -21.91 -5.10
CA PRO A 214 21.93 -23.12 -4.66
C PRO A 214 22.05 -23.25 -3.13
N MET A 215 22.05 -22.13 -2.39
CA MET A 215 22.13 -22.16 -0.93
C MET A 215 20.77 -22.46 -0.31
N LEU A 216 19.70 -21.88 -0.85
CA LEU A 216 18.32 -22.09 -0.37
C LEU A 216 17.82 -23.51 -0.63
N HIS A 217 18.22 -24.12 -1.76
CA HIS A 217 17.76 -25.46 -2.17
C HIS A 217 18.70 -26.59 -1.76
N ALA A 218 19.67 -26.35 -0.87
CA ALA A 218 20.50 -27.42 -0.32
C ALA A 218 19.64 -28.39 0.50
N PRO A 219 19.43 -29.66 0.09
CA PRO A 219 18.31 -30.52 0.54
C PRO A 219 18.21 -30.72 2.06
N VAL A 220 19.35 -30.86 2.74
CA VAL A 220 19.39 -31.06 4.20
C VAL A 220 19.12 -29.79 4.96
N VAL A 221 19.58 -28.66 4.43
CA VAL A 221 19.52 -27.35 5.10
C VAL A 221 18.14 -26.75 4.94
N SER A 222 17.56 -26.81 3.74
CA SER A 222 16.20 -26.33 3.46
C SER A 222 15.16 -27.10 4.27
N GLY A 223 15.22 -28.41 4.32
CA GLY A 223 14.28 -29.23 5.07
C GLY A 223 14.30 -29.01 6.59
N LEU A 224 15.47 -28.72 7.17
CA LEU A 224 15.59 -28.34 8.58
C LEU A 224 15.04 -26.94 8.84
N TYR A 225 15.31 -26.00 7.95
CA TYR A 225 14.81 -24.65 8.07
C TYR A 225 13.29 -24.57 7.91
N GLU A 226 12.72 -25.22 6.89
CA GLU A 226 11.27 -25.22 6.65
C GLU A 226 10.47 -25.80 7.82
N LYS A 227 10.94 -26.86 8.45
CA LYS A 227 10.23 -27.53 9.55
C LYS A 227 10.27 -26.75 10.89
N ALA A 228 11.39 -26.13 11.22
CA ALA A 228 11.59 -25.52 12.51
C ALA A 228 12.18 -24.11 12.44
N GLY A 229 13.13 -23.87 11.55
CA GLY A 229 13.88 -22.63 11.45
C GLY A 229 13.02 -21.43 11.06
N ALA A 230 12.09 -21.62 10.12
CA ALA A 230 11.19 -20.57 9.66
C ALA A 230 10.31 -20.04 10.81
N LYS A 231 9.77 -20.91 11.65
CA LYS A 231 8.98 -20.50 12.83
C LYS A 231 9.80 -19.70 13.85
N LEU A 232 11.06 -20.09 14.05
CA LEU A 232 11.97 -19.37 14.94
C LEU A 232 12.35 -18.01 14.34
N PHE A 233 12.61 -17.94 13.03
CA PHE A 233 12.89 -16.68 12.34
C PHE A 233 11.69 -15.74 12.42
N ILE A 234 10.47 -16.21 12.15
CA ILE A 234 9.23 -15.45 12.30
C ILE A 234 9.09 -14.87 13.72
N ARG A 235 9.39 -15.65 14.76
CA ARG A 235 9.37 -15.15 16.14
C ARG A 235 10.45 -14.11 16.45
N LEU A 236 11.64 -14.27 15.87
CA LEU A 236 12.75 -13.31 16.04
C LEU A 236 12.50 -12.00 15.30
N SER A 237 12.02 -12.10 14.05
CA SER A 237 11.69 -10.96 13.20
C SER A 237 10.25 -10.44 13.39
N GLY A 238 9.50 -11.00 14.33
CA GLY A 238 8.11 -10.62 14.58
C GLY A 238 7.97 -9.37 15.43
N GLY A 239 6.84 -8.69 15.25
CA GLY A 239 6.45 -7.52 16.01
C GLY A 239 4.95 -7.30 16.00
N LYS A 240 4.52 -6.19 16.59
CA LYS A 240 3.12 -5.74 16.60
C LYS A 240 3.03 -4.31 16.12
N ILE A 241 2.06 -4.04 15.28
CA ILE A 241 1.66 -2.69 14.85
C ILE A 241 0.14 -2.61 14.83
N GLY A 242 -0.44 -1.55 15.37
CA GLY A 242 -1.90 -1.42 15.49
C GLY A 242 -2.56 -2.58 16.26
N GLY A 243 -1.84 -3.25 17.20
CA GLY A 243 -2.32 -4.43 17.91
C GLY A 243 -2.18 -5.76 17.16
N GLU A 244 -1.95 -5.75 15.86
CA GLU A 244 -1.79 -6.93 15.01
C GLU A 244 -0.36 -7.45 14.99
N GLN A 245 -0.20 -8.78 14.92
CA GLN A 245 1.12 -9.41 14.80
C GLN A 245 1.53 -9.50 13.33
N THR A 246 2.81 -9.18 13.09
CA THR A 246 3.42 -9.34 11.78
C THR A 246 4.88 -9.78 11.91
N ASP A 247 5.49 -10.18 10.80
CA ASP A 247 6.89 -10.58 10.70
C ASP A 247 7.47 -10.21 9.33
N LEU A 248 8.80 -10.17 9.25
CA LEU A 248 9.52 -9.72 8.06
C LEU A 248 9.21 -10.56 6.82
N LEU A 249 9.08 -11.89 6.94
CA LEU A 249 8.80 -12.76 5.79
C LEU A 249 7.40 -12.52 5.23
N ARG A 250 6.42 -12.29 6.11
CA ARG A 250 5.05 -11.97 5.72
C ARG A 250 5.01 -10.63 4.98
N GLU A 251 5.59 -9.58 5.56
CA GLU A 251 5.54 -8.22 4.98
C GLU A 251 6.21 -8.17 3.60
N ILE A 252 7.39 -8.77 3.46
CA ILE A 252 8.07 -8.83 2.16
C ILE A 252 7.33 -9.74 1.17
N GLY A 253 6.70 -10.82 1.65
CA GLY A 253 5.84 -11.66 0.82
C GLY A 253 4.68 -10.87 0.23
N VAL A 254 3.93 -10.18 1.07
CA VAL A 254 2.81 -9.34 0.64
C VAL A 254 3.26 -8.23 -0.31
N LEU A 255 4.39 -7.58 -0.04
CA LEU A 255 4.94 -6.57 -0.95
C LEU A 255 5.25 -7.17 -2.34
N SER A 256 5.82 -8.38 -2.39
CA SER A 256 6.06 -9.09 -3.65
C SER A 256 4.77 -9.38 -4.42
N ASP A 257 3.72 -9.81 -3.72
CA ASP A 257 2.42 -10.11 -4.32
C ASP A 257 1.76 -8.85 -4.88
N ILE A 258 1.77 -7.75 -4.11
CA ILE A 258 1.28 -6.43 -4.56
C ILE A 258 2.00 -5.96 -5.82
N LEU A 259 3.34 -6.05 -5.85
CA LEU A 259 4.10 -5.64 -7.03
C LEU A 259 3.82 -6.53 -8.24
N SER A 260 3.54 -7.82 -8.01
CA SER A 260 3.10 -8.73 -9.08
C SER A 260 1.74 -8.33 -9.65
N ASP A 261 0.80 -7.92 -8.81
CA ASP A 261 -0.53 -7.46 -9.25
C ASP A 261 -0.42 -6.14 -10.01
N PHE A 262 0.39 -5.19 -9.50
CA PHE A 262 0.65 -3.92 -10.18
C PHE A 262 1.31 -4.05 -11.55
N SER A 263 2.09 -5.11 -11.77
CA SER A 263 2.73 -5.35 -13.07
C SER A 263 1.71 -5.52 -14.20
N VAL A 264 0.53 -6.06 -13.88
CA VAL A 264 -0.58 -6.22 -14.83
C VAL A 264 -1.15 -4.87 -15.28
N LEU A 265 -1.15 -3.86 -14.40
CA LEU A 265 -1.73 -2.54 -14.67
C LEU A 265 -0.78 -1.64 -15.46
N ARG A 266 0.54 -1.76 -15.21
CA ARG A 266 1.54 -0.79 -15.65
C ARG A 266 1.73 -0.73 -17.18
N ASN A 267 1.57 -1.86 -17.86
CA ASN A 267 1.90 -2.01 -19.28
C ASN A 267 0.70 -1.85 -20.21
N LYS A 268 -0.44 -1.41 -19.69
CA LYS A 268 -1.65 -1.18 -20.49
C LYS A 268 -2.13 0.27 -20.36
N GLN A 269 -2.64 0.80 -21.47
CA GLN A 269 -3.41 2.05 -21.42
C GLN A 269 -4.72 1.82 -20.66
N MET A 270 -5.19 2.82 -19.92
CA MET A 270 -6.43 2.71 -19.13
C MET A 270 -7.63 2.29 -19.99
N THR A 271 -7.68 2.74 -21.24
CA THR A 271 -8.72 2.37 -22.21
C THR A 271 -8.78 0.89 -22.54
N ALA A 272 -7.71 0.14 -22.28
CA ALA A 272 -7.62 -1.30 -22.51
C ALA A 272 -7.81 -2.14 -21.23
N TYR A 273 -8.22 -1.53 -20.11
CA TYR A 273 -8.44 -2.24 -18.86
C TYR A 273 -9.69 -3.12 -18.94
N GLY A 274 -9.54 -4.38 -18.52
CA GLY A 274 -10.58 -5.40 -18.51
C GLY A 274 -10.61 -6.18 -17.20
N GLU A 275 -11.22 -7.37 -17.24
CA GLU A 275 -11.41 -8.22 -16.05
C GLU A 275 -10.08 -8.62 -15.37
N THR A 276 -9.00 -8.77 -16.14
CA THR A 276 -7.67 -9.10 -15.60
C THR A 276 -7.13 -7.99 -14.71
N GLU A 277 -7.26 -6.72 -15.15
CA GLU A 277 -6.84 -5.54 -14.41
C GLU A 277 -7.75 -5.31 -13.18
N ALA A 278 -9.05 -5.54 -13.33
CA ALA A 278 -10.00 -5.51 -12.22
C ALA A 278 -9.66 -6.55 -11.13
N ALA A 279 -9.32 -7.77 -11.53
CA ALA A 279 -8.87 -8.80 -10.62
C ALA A 279 -7.55 -8.43 -9.93
N ALA A 280 -6.58 -7.84 -10.66
CA ALA A 280 -5.31 -7.39 -10.10
C ALA A 280 -5.50 -6.28 -9.05
N VAL A 281 -6.37 -5.30 -9.29
CA VAL A 281 -6.70 -4.25 -8.30
C VAL A 281 -7.32 -4.88 -7.05
N SER A 282 -8.26 -5.81 -7.21
CA SER A 282 -8.91 -6.48 -6.08
C SER A 282 -7.93 -7.34 -5.27
N ALA A 283 -7.01 -8.04 -5.93
CA ALA A 283 -5.94 -8.80 -5.30
C ALA A 283 -5.00 -7.87 -4.52
N THR A 284 -4.56 -6.76 -5.11
CA THR A 284 -3.74 -5.74 -4.46
C THR A 284 -4.39 -5.23 -3.17
N VAL A 285 -5.68 -4.89 -3.20
CA VAL A 285 -6.43 -4.42 -2.00
C VAL A 285 -6.47 -5.51 -0.94
N THR A 286 -6.67 -6.76 -1.33
CA THR A 286 -6.66 -7.92 -0.41
C THR A 286 -5.29 -8.09 0.24
N HIS A 287 -4.21 -8.03 -0.53
CA HIS A 287 -2.84 -8.16 -0.04
C HIS A 287 -2.47 -7.00 0.89
N LEU A 288 -2.78 -5.75 0.53
CA LEU A 288 -2.57 -4.57 1.38
C LEU A 288 -3.29 -4.70 2.71
N SER A 289 -4.55 -5.15 2.68
CA SER A 289 -5.37 -5.34 3.89
C SER A 289 -4.81 -6.43 4.80
N ALA A 290 -4.12 -7.43 4.23
CA ALA A 290 -3.50 -8.51 4.96
C ALA A 290 -2.17 -8.12 5.64
N SER A 291 -1.55 -7.00 5.27
CA SER A 291 -0.28 -6.52 5.84
C SER A 291 -0.50 -5.40 6.85
N PRO A 292 -0.30 -5.64 8.16
CA PRO A 292 -0.43 -4.60 9.18
C PRO A 292 0.53 -3.42 8.95
N MET A 293 1.75 -3.69 8.49
CA MET A 293 2.75 -2.66 8.26
C MET A 293 2.43 -1.82 7.02
N LEU A 294 2.14 -2.48 5.88
CA LEU A 294 1.85 -1.77 4.65
C LEU A 294 0.56 -0.94 4.74
N LYS A 295 -0.51 -1.49 5.36
CA LYS A 295 -1.74 -0.72 5.55
C LYS A 295 -1.53 0.52 6.43
N THR A 296 -0.73 0.42 7.52
CA THR A 296 -0.41 1.56 8.38
C THR A 296 0.41 2.60 7.62
N THR A 297 1.44 2.18 6.90
CA THR A 297 2.29 3.07 6.11
C THR A 297 1.50 3.75 4.99
N LEU A 298 0.67 2.99 4.27
CA LEU A 298 -0.15 3.54 3.18
C LEU A 298 -1.24 4.47 3.70
N ALA A 299 -1.88 4.16 4.83
CA ALA A 299 -2.87 5.06 5.44
C ALA A 299 -2.24 6.41 5.79
N GLY A 300 -1.07 6.40 6.43
CA GLY A 300 -0.32 7.63 6.71
C GLY A 300 0.04 8.38 5.43
N PHE A 301 0.55 7.68 4.41
CA PHE A 301 0.89 8.28 3.11
C PHE A 301 -0.32 8.94 2.44
N LEU A 302 -1.45 8.26 2.34
CA LEU A 302 -2.66 8.80 1.73
C LEU A 302 -3.22 9.98 2.51
N SER A 303 -3.23 9.90 3.84
CA SER A 303 -3.67 10.99 4.70
C SER A 303 -2.77 12.22 4.57
N GLY A 304 -1.46 12.03 4.55
CA GLY A 304 -0.48 13.11 4.34
C GLY A 304 -0.61 13.76 2.97
N ALA A 305 -0.69 12.97 1.90
CA ALA A 305 -0.90 13.46 0.55
C ALA A 305 -2.20 14.25 0.43
N ALA A 306 -3.29 13.73 1.00
CA ALA A 306 -4.59 14.37 0.96
C ALA A 306 -4.58 15.74 1.65
N LYS A 307 -4.00 15.85 2.85
CA LYS A 307 -3.90 17.12 3.59
C LYS A 307 -3.09 18.17 2.83
N ASN A 308 -1.90 17.81 2.34
CA ASN A 308 -1.03 18.73 1.61
C ASN A 308 -1.69 19.20 0.31
N TRP A 309 -2.22 18.27 -0.49
CA TRP A 309 -2.85 18.61 -1.77
C TRP A 309 -4.15 19.42 -1.62
N GLN A 310 -4.91 19.23 -0.54
CA GLN A 310 -6.06 20.09 -0.22
C GLN A 310 -5.64 21.49 0.21
N ALA A 311 -4.51 21.60 0.93
CA ALA A 311 -3.91 22.89 1.28
C ALA A 311 -3.25 23.61 0.07
N GLY A 312 -3.15 22.96 -1.09
CA GLY A 312 -2.47 23.47 -2.28
C GLY A 312 -0.95 23.32 -2.23
N GLU A 313 -0.44 22.49 -1.33
CA GLU A 313 0.97 22.24 -1.13
C GLU A 313 1.43 20.97 -1.86
N ALA A 314 2.72 20.90 -2.19
CA ALA A 314 3.31 19.69 -2.74
C ALA A 314 3.53 18.65 -1.63
N PHE A 315 3.26 17.38 -1.94
CA PHE A 315 3.55 16.27 -1.05
C PHE A 315 4.73 15.46 -1.59
N LEU A 316 5.81 15.34 -0.84
CA LEU A 316 7.09 14.71 -1.27
C LEU A 316 7.58 15.23 -2.64
N GLY A 317 7.45 16.53 -2.89
CA GLY A 317 7.79 17.13 -4.17
C GLY A 317 6.79 16.87 -5.30
N MET A 318 5.75 16.08 -5.06
CA MET A 318 4.69 15.79 -6.03
C MET A 318 3.56 16.82 -5.90
N GLN A 319 3.24 17.47 -7.01
CA GLN A 319 2.07 18.34 -7.09
C GLN A 319 0.78 17.50 -7.14
N LYS A 320 -0.33 18.10 -6.70
CA LYS A 320 -1.66 17.50 -6.89
C LYS A 320 -1.85 17.18 -8.38
N PRO A 321 -2.18 15.93 -8.74
CA PRO A 321 -2.46 15.59 -10.14
C PRO A 321 -3.70 16.34 -10.61
N SER A 322 -3.67 16.88 -11.84
CA SER A 322 -4.83 17.48 -12.49
C SER A 322 -5.43 16.48 -13.48
N MET A 323 -6.73 16.24 -13.32
CA MET A 323 -7.52 15.32 -14.14
C MET A 323 -8.55 16.06 -14.99
N GLY A 324 -8.34 17.39 -15.19
CA GLY A 324 -9.35 18.26 -15.77
C GLY A 324 -10.46 18.63 -14.76
N ALA A 325 -11.30 19.59 -15.14
CA ALA A 325 -12.21 20.24 -14.20
C ALA A 325 -13.17 19.27 -13.47
N ASN A 326 -13.74 18.30 -14.19
CA ASN A 326 -14.64 17.29 -13.62
C ASN A 326 -13.88 16.22 -12.83
N GLY A 327 -12.72 15.77 -13.33
CA GLY A 327 -11.84 14.84 -12.63
C GLY A 327 -11.27 15.41 -11.33
N ASP A 328 -10.93 16.70 -11.30
CA ASP A 328 -10.44 17.40 -10.11
C ASP A 328 -11.50 17.49 -9.00
N ILE A 329 -12.79 17.63 -9.36
CA ILE A 329 -13.90 17.55 -8.42
C ILE A 329 -13.98 16.16 -7.79
N VAL A 330 -13.94 15.10 -8.60
CA VAL A 330 -13.99 13.71 -8.11
C VAL A 330 -12.77 13.39 -7.24
N LEU A 331 -11.58 13.80 -7.68
CA LEU A 331 -10.34 13.67 -6.89
C LEU A 331 -10.47 14.35 -5.53
N SER A 332 -11.06 15.54 -5.46
CA SER A 332 -11.30 16.25 -4.20
C SER A 332 -12.17 15.43 -3.23
N GLY A 333 -13.17 14.71 -3.73
CA GLY A 333 -13.98 13.78 -2.93
C GLY A 333 -13.14 12.67 -2.32
N PHE A 334 -12.27 12.02 -3.10
CA PHE A 334 -11.34 10.99 -2.61
C PHE A 334 -10.34 11.56 -1.60
N LEU A 335 -9.79 12.73 -1.85
CA LEU A 335 -8.87 13.38 -0.91
C LEU A 335 -9.55 13.64 0.45
N THR A 336 -10.83 14.01 0.46
CA THR A 336 -11.58 14.20 1.71
C THR A 336 -11.74 12.89 2.50
N VAL A 337 -11.93 11.76 1.82
CA VAL A 337 -11.95 10.45 2.48
C VAL A 337 -10.57 10.10 3.03
N PHE A 338 -9.51 10.26 2.22
CA PHE A 338 -8.15 9.88 2.61
C PHE A 338 -7.57 10.78 3.70
N GLU A 339 -7.96 12.06 3.80
CA GLU A 339 -7.53 12.95 4.88
C GLU A 339 -7.81 12.38 6.27
N THR A 340 -8.91 11.65 6.41
CA THR A 340 -9.36 11.05 7.69
C THR A 340 -9.13 9.54 7.76
N THR A 341 -8.40 8.97 6.81
CA THR A 341 -8.10 7.53 6.75
C THR A 341 -6.97 7.19 7.72
N ASP A 342 -7.12 6.06 8.40
CA ASP A 342 -6.14 5.41 9.26
C ASP A 342 -6.02 3.91 8.90
N SER A 343 -5.16 3.18 9.61
CA SER A 343 -4.92 1.76 9.33
C SER A 343 -6.15 0.85 9.52
N GLU A 344 -7.13 1.27 10.32
CA GLU A 344 -8.37 0.50 10.55
C GLU A 344 -9.39 0.76 9.44
N LYS A 345 -9.49 1.99 8.95
CA LYS A 345 -10.45 2.43 7.92
C LYS A 345 -9.99 2.12 6.50
N LEU A 346 -8.67 2.18 6.27
CA LEU A 346 -8.07 2.01 4.94
C LEU A 346 -8.56 0.75 4.19
N PRO A 347 -8.66 -0.45 4.79
CA PRO A 347 -9.15 -1.63 4.08
C PRO A 347 -10.56 -1.46 3.51
N GLY A 348 -11.46 -0.84 4.27
CA GLY A 348 -12.82 -0.54 3.80
C GLY A 348 -12.85 0.49 2.68
N ASP A 349 -12.05 1.57 2.82
CA ASP A 349 -11.95 2.62 1.80
C ASP A 349 -11.38 2.05 0.49
N LEU A 350 -10.31 1.24 0.55
CA LEU A 350 -9.72 0.59 -0.63
C LEU A 350 -10.64 -0.46 -1.26
N THR A 351 -11.41 -1.18 -0.46
CA THR A 351 -12.41 -2.14 -0.98
C THR A 351 -13.47 -1.41 -1.79
N SER A 352 -14.01 -0.30 -1.28
CA SER A 352 -14.95 0.53 -2.04
C SER A 352 -14.33 1.09 -3.33
N PHE A 353 -13.07 1.54 -3.27
CA PHE A 353 -12.35 1.97 -4.47
C PHE A 353 -12.21 0.83 -5.50
N SER A 354 -11.80 -0.37 -5.06
CA SER A 354 -11.70 -1.56 -5.93
C SER A 354 -13.04 -1.93 -6.56
N ASN A 355 -14.13 -1.86 -5.80
CA ASN A 355 -15.46 -2.16 -6.31
C ASN A 355 -15.91 -1.13 -7.36
N ILE A 356 -15.65 0.17 -7.12
CA ILE A 356 -15.89 1.22 -8.12
C ILE A 356 -15.08 0.96 -9.39
N PHE A 357 -13.79 0.63 -9.24
CA PHE A 357 -12.94 0.29 -10.39
C PHE A 357 -13.48 -0.92 -11.17
N ASN A 358 -13.92 -1.98 -10.47
CA ASN A 358 -14.54 -3.15 -11.09
C ASN A 358 -15.82 -2.80 -11.85
N LEU A 359 -16.64 -1.89 -11.32
CA LEU A 359 -17.82 -1.38 -12.02
C LEU A 359 -17.42 -0.61 -13.29
N MET A 360 -16.37 0.24 -13.24
CA MET A 360 -15.88 0.96 -14.41
C MET A 360 -15.42 -0.01 -15.51
N VAL A 361 -14.74 -1.10 -15.15
CA VAL A 361 -14.35 -2.16 -16.09
C VAL A 361 -15.58 -2.91 -16.64
N LYS A 362 -16.47 -3.34 -15.77
CA LYS A 362 -17.70 -4.08 -16.13
C LYS A 362 -18.54 -3.34 -17.17
N TYR A 363 -18.67 -2.03 -17.00
CA TYR A 363 -19.46 -1.17 -17.88
C TYR A 363 -18.65 -0.49 -18.98
N ARG A 364 -17.37 -0.89 -19.17
CA ARG A 364 -16.44 -0.39 -20.19
C ARG A 364 -16.27 1.14 -20.17
N VAL A 365 -16.32 1.73 -18.98
CA VAL A 365 -16.19 3.18 -18.81
C VAL A 365 -14.86 3.68 -19.34
N PHE A 366 -13.78 2.93 -19.12
CA PHE A 366 -12.43 3.28 -19.59
C PHE A 366 -12.31 3.30 -21.12
N GLU A 367 -12.93 2.35 -21.83
CA GLU A 367 -12.96 2.33 -23.30
C GLU A 367 -13.65 3.58 -23.84
N ARG A 368 -14.80 3.91 -23.27
CA ARG A 368 -15.62 5.06 -23.69
C ARG A 368 -14.97 6.40 -23.39
N LEU A 369 -14.16 6.51 -22.34
CA LEU A 369 -13.38 7.71 -22.05
C LEU A 369 -12.26 7.95 -23.06
N GLY A 370 -11.80 6.91 -23.77
CA GLY A 370 -10.78 6.98 -24.81
C GLY A 370 -11.31 7.25 -26.22
N GLU A 371 -12.58 7.00 -26.45
CA GLU A 371 -13.25 7.37 -27.70
C GLU A 371 -13.54 8.88 -27.64
N ASP A 372 -13.13 9.62 -28.68
CA ASP A 372 -13.37 11.06 -28.78
C ASP A 372 -14.88 11.31 -28.73
N SER A 373 -15.41 11.43 -27.51
CA SER A 373 -16.83 11.59 -27.23
C SER A 373 -17.31 13.02 -27.55
N GLY A 374 -17.01 13.45 -28.77
CA GLY A 374 -17.38 14.77 -29.29
C GLY A 374 -18.89 15.01 -29.44
N GLU A 375 -19.72 14.01 -29.23
CA GLU A 375 -21.18 14.13 -29.32
C GLU A 375 -21.86 13.40 -28.16
N GLY A 376 -21.94 14.01 -27.12
CA GLY A 376 -22.96 14.30 -26.14
C GLY A 376 -23.97 13.24 -25.70
N ASN A 377 -23.63 11.99 -25.33
CA ASN A 377 -24.58 11.13 -24.61
C ASN A 377 -23.92 10.18 -23.59
N PHE A 378 -22.63 10.37 -23.30
CA PHE A 378 -21.86 9.47 -22.44
C PHE A 378 -22.56 9.20 -21.07
N LEU A 379 -23.02 10.25 -20.39
CA LEU A 379 -23.72 10.09 -19.10
C LEU A 379 -25.07 9.38 -19.25
N LEU A 380 -25.81 9.67 -20.30
CA LEU A 380 -27.10 9.00 -20.59
C LEU A 380 -26.90 7.54 -20.97
N GLU A 381 -25.83 7.21 -21.68
CA GLU A 381 -25.46 5.84 -22.00
C GLU A 381 -25.01 5.04 -20.77
N LEU A 382 -24.22 5.67 -19.88
CA LEU A 382 -23.84 5.05 -18.61
C LEU A 382 -25.06 4.79 -17.73
N GLU A 383 -26.03 5.70 -17.74
CA GLU A 383 -27.27 5.49 -17.03
C GLU A 383 -28.11 4.36 -17.64
N ALA A 384 -28.33 4.39 -18.95
CA ALA A 384 -29.07 3.35 -19.67
C ALA A 384 -28.43 1.96 -19.48
N SER A 385 -27.11 1.90 -19.28
CA SER A 385 -26.39 0.66 -18.95
C SER A 385 -26.64 0.15 -17.53
N GLY A 386 -27.17 0.97 -16.62
CA GLY A 386 -27.34 0.66 -15.20
C GLY A 386 -26.09 0.95 -14.34
N PHE A 387 -25.01 1.49 -14.91
CA PHE A 387 -23.77 1.82 -14.20
C PHE A 387 -24.01 2.75 -13.01
N LEU A 388 -24.74 3.86 -13.21
CA LEU A 388 -24.98 4.85 -12.16
C LEU A 388 -25.76 4.27 -10.97
N SER A 389 -26.68 3.35 -11.23
CA SER A 389 -27.45 2.67 -10.17
C SER A 389 -26.57 1.74 -9.33
N GLU A 390 -25.69 0.94 -9.97
CA GLU A 390 -24.75 0.09 -9.24
C GLU A 390 -23.68 0.92 -8.51
N LEU A 391 -23.16 1.97 -9.13
CA LEU A 391 -22.22 2.90 -8.51
C LEU A 391 -22.81 3.56 -7.26
N LYS A 392 -24.05 4.05 -7.34
CA LYS A 392 -24.76 4.60 -6.19
C LYS A 392 -24.86 3.58 -5.06
N LYS A 393 -25.28 2.35 -5.36
CA LYS A 393 -25.37 1.27 -4.38
C LYS A 393 -24.05 0.98 -3.70
N GLU A 394 -22.94 0.98 -4.45
CA GLU A 394 -21.62 0.75 -3.90
C GLU A 394 -21.15 1.90 -3.00
N LEU A 395 -21.39 3.14 -3.42
CA LEU A 395 -21.08 4.32 -2.61
C LEU A 395 -21.92 4.40 -1.33
N ASP A 396 -23.19 4.00 -1.38
CA ASP A 396 -24.09 3.96 -0.22
C ASP A 396 -23.71 2.82 0.76
N ALA A 397 -23.02 1.78 0.29
CA ALA A 397 -22.57 0.67 1.14
C ALA A 397 -21.49 1.08 2.14
N ASN A 398 -20.68 2.11 1.83
CA ASN A 398 -19.68 2.65 2.73
C ASN A 398 -19.98 4.14 3.04
N PRO A 399 -20.47 4.47 4.25
CA PRO A 399 -20.81 5.86 4.60
C PRO A 399 -19.62 6.83 4.48
N ARG A 400 -18.39 6.35 4.56
CA ARG A 400 -17.19 7.17 4.37
C ARG A 400 -17.03 7.66 2.93
N MET A 401 -17.66 6.99 1.95
CA MET A 401 -17.65 7.40 0.54
C MET A 401 -18.63 8.52 0.22
N GLN A 402 -19.35 9.07 1.20
CA GLN A 402 -20.28 10.19 0.97
C GLN A 402 -19.60 11.39 0.27
N PRO A 403 -18.38 11.85 0.65
CA PRO A 403 -17.70 12.94 -0.07
C PRO A 403 -17.40 12.59 -1.54
N VAL A 404 -17.08 11.33 -1.85
CA VAL A 404 -16.87 10.85 -3.23
C VAL A 404 -18.17 10.88 -4.01
N LYS A 405 -19.25 10.41 -3.40
CA LYS A 405 -20.60 10.44 -3.98
C LYS A 405 -21.02 11.86 -4.34
N ASP A 406 -20.86 12.81 -3.39
CA ASP A 406 -21.21 14.21 -3.60
C ASP A 406 -20.34 14.84 -4.72
N ALA A 407 -19.05 14.49 -4.76
CA ALA A 407 -18.14 14.95 -5.79
C ALA A 407 -18.49 14.39 -7.19
N ILE A 408 -18.84 13.10 -7.29
CA ILE A 408 -19.29 12.49 -8.55
C ILE A 408 -20.58 13.17 -9.01
N TYR A 409 -21.52 13.42 -8.11
CA TYR A 409 -22.76 14.10 -8.44
C TYR A 409 -22.53 15.52 -8.96
N LYS A 410 -21.63 16.25 -8.31
CA LYS A 410 -21.24 17.59 -8.75
C LYS A 410 -20.56 17.56 -10.12
N ALA A 411 -19.65 16.63 -10.36
CA ALA A 411 -18.96 16.46 -11.65
C ALA A 411 -19.95 16.07 -12.76
N ALA A 412 -20.86 15.13 -12.50
CA ALA A 412 -21.89 14.70 -13.47
C ALA A 412 -22.87 15.85 -13.81
N THR A 413 -23.29 16.61 -12.81
CA THR A 413 -24.16 17.78 -13.03
C THR A 413 -23.44 18.81 -13.90
N ARG A 414 -22.15 19.09 -13.61
CA ARG A 414 -21.36 20.01 -14.42
C ARG A 414 -21.17 19.52 -15.85
N ALA A 415 -20.85 18.23 -16.05
CA ALA A 415 -20.72 17.65 -17.38
C ALA A 415 -22.02 17.73 -18.18
N LEU A 416 -23.16 17.50 -17.55
CA LEU A 416 -24.46 17.65 -18.17
C LEU A 416 -24.72 19.09 -18.63
N ILE A 417 -24.30 20.10 -17.86
CA ILE A 417 -24.45 21.51 -18.17
C ILE A 417 -23.50 21.93 -19.32
N GLU A 418 -22.25 21.45 -19.29
CA GLU A 418 -21.28 21.68 -20.37
C GLU A 418 -21.82 21.09 -21.70
N GLN A 419 -22.51 19.95 -21.66
CA GLN A 419 -23.20 19.35 -22.81
C GLN A 419 -24.37 20.20 -23.35
N LEU A 420 -25.07 20.89 -22.47
CA LEU A 420 -26.17 21.78 -22.89
C LEU A 420 -25.67 23.06 -23.58
N GLY A 421 -24.36 23.20 -23.82
CA GLY A 421 -23.78 24.29 -24.59
C GLY A 421 -23.81 25.65 -23.85
N VAL A 422 -23.85 25.60 -22.54
CA VAL A 422 -24.04 26.79 -21.71
C VAL A 422 -22.71 27.45 -21.40
N ASN A 423 -22.43 28.56 -22.06
CA ASN A 423 -21.31 29.45 -21.82
C ASN A 423 -21.70 30.64 -20.93
N GLU A 424 -20.90 31.70 -20.91
CA GLU A 424 -20.94 32.82 -19.96
C GLU A 424 -22.32 33.47 -19.67
N ASN A 425 -23.35 33.20 -20.51
CA ASN A 425 -24.72 33.72 -20.36
C ASN A 425 -25.72 32.65 -19.86
N PHE A 426 -25.26 31.67 -19.08
CA PHE A 426 -26.11 30.56 -18.58
C PHE A 426 -27.42 31.03 -17.95
N LYS A 427 -27.35 32.03 -17.07
CA LYS A 427 -28.53 32.53 -16.36
C LYS A 427 -29.57 33.08 -17.34
N GLU A 428 -29.16 33.79 -18.38
CA GLU A 428 -30.06 34.34 -19.39
C GLU A 428 -30.60 33.26 -20.34
N ALA A 429 -29.73 32.37 -20.78
CA ALA A 429 -30.10 31.28 -21.70
C ALA A 429 -31.05 30.27 -21.04
N CYS A 430 -30.85 29.97 -19.76
CA CYS A 430 -31.66 29.02 -18.98
C CYS A 430 -32.67 29.68 -18.03
N ALA A 431 -32.94 30.98 -18.16
CA ALA A 431 -33.86 31.68 -17.28
C ALA A 431 -35.23 30.98 -17.09
N PRO A 432 -35.88 30.43 -18.13
CA PRO A 432 -37.14 29.70 -17.94
C PRO A 432 -36.96 28.45 -17.07
N VAL A 433 -35.90 27.66 -17.31
CA VAL A 433 -35.60 26.45 -16.54
C VAL A 433 -35.26 26.78 -15.08
N LEU A 434 -34.43 27.82 -14.85
CA LEU A 434 -34.08 28.29 -13.52
C LEU A 434 -35.30 28.83 -12.75
N ALA A 435 -36.20 29.54 -13.42
CA ALA A 435 -37.43 30.01 -12.81
C ALA A 435 -38.35 28.86 -12.39
N ASP A 436 -38.55 27.84 -13.26
CA ASP A 436 -39.33 26.66 -12.93
C ASP A 436 -38.69 25.81 -11.82
N LEU A 437 -37.36 25.66 -11.83
CA LEU A 437 -36.63 25.02 -10.73
C LEU A 437 -36.74 25.79 -9.42
N THR A 438 -36.67 27.14 -9.46
CA THR A 438 -36.88 27.98 -8.29
C THR A 438 -38.27 27.79 -7.69
N ALA A 439 -39.30 27.77 -8.54
CA ALA A 439 -40.65 27.47 -8.11
C ALA A 439 -40.81 26.07 -7.52
N ALA A 440 -40.16 25.06 -8.14
CA ALA A 440 -40.13 23.69 -7.67
C ALA A 440 -39.48 23.56 -6.29
N LEU A 441 -38.33 24.21 -6.07
CA LEU A 441 -37.66 24.23 -4.76
C LEU A 441 -38.49 24.89 -3.67
N ARG A 442 -39.16 26.00 -3.98
CA ARG A 442 -40.07 26.67 -3.03
C ARG A 442 -41.28 25.82 -2.67
N ALA A 443 -41.79 25.06 -3.62
CA ALA A 443 -42.92 24.14 -3.41
C ALA A 443 -42.53 22.87 -2.65
N THR A 444 -41.24 22.60 -2.49
CA THR A 444 -40.77 21.37 -1.86
C THR A 444 -40.75 21.53 -0.33
N PRO A 445 -41.40 20.64 0.44
CA PRO A 445 -41.35 20.66 1.90
C PRO A 445 -39.94 20.53 2.44
N ARG A 446 -39.68 21.12 3.61
CA ARG A 446 -38.43 20.96 4.34
C ARG A 446 -38.57 19.97 5.46
N THR A 447 -37.50 19.22 5.69
CA THR A 447 -37.37 18.32 6.85
C THR A 447 -37.10 19.12 8.13
N GLU A 448 -37.31 18.51 9.29
CA GLU A 448 -36.98 19.14 10.60
C GLU A 448 -35.49 19.54 10.73
N LYS A 449 -34.62 18.94 9.93
CA LYS A 449 -33.17 19.24 9.88
C LYS A 449 -32.79 20.31 8.87
N GLY A 450 -33.80 20.95 8.22
CA GLY A 450 -33.60 22.07 7.28
C GLY A 450 -33.29 21.64 5.82
N GLY A 451 -33.07 20.35 5.54
CA GLY A 451 -32.96 19.82 4.18
C GLY A 451 -34.30 19.71 3.47
N PHE A 452 -34.30 19.42 2.18
CA PHE A 452 -35.53 19.16 1.42
C PHE A 452 -36.08 17.75 1.67
N GLU A 453 -37.40 17.58 1.62
CA GLU A 453 -38.00 16.25 1.58
C GLU A 453 -37.69 15.58 0.23
N ARG A 454 -36.94 14.50 0.24
CA ARG A 454 -36.29 13.92 -0.92
C ARG A 454 -37.24 13.52 -2.05
N GLU A 455 -38.33 12.81 -1.73
CA GLU A 455 -39.27 12.34 -2.75
C GLU A 455 -40.04 13.52 -3.36
N ALA A 456 -40.44 14.50 -2.55
CA ALA A 456 -41.10 15.70 -3.03
C ALA A 456 -40.14 16.53 -3.91
N LEU A 457 -38.87 16.68 -3.51
CA LEU A 457 -37.86 17.38 -4.29
C LEU A 457 -37.67 16.73 -5.67
N LYS A 458 -37.53 15.41 -5.71
CA LYS A 458 -37.39 14.65 -6.95
C LYS A 458 -38.58 14.88 -7.90
N VAL A 459 -39.80 14.74 -7.40
CA VAL A 459 -41.03 14.95 -8.19
C VAL A 459 -41.09 16.38 -8.72
N ASN A 460 -40.81 17.38 -7.87
CA ASN A 460 -40.90 18.79 -8.24
C ASN A 460 -39.81 19.18 -9.26
N ILE A 461 -38.58 18.70 -9.10
CA ILE A 461 -37.51 18.92 -10.09
C ILE A 461 -37.88 18.27 -11.42
N SER A 462 -38.34 17.02 -11.42
CA SER A 462 -38.75 16.32 -12.65
C SER A 462 -39.86 17.08 -13.38
N ALA A 463 -40.86 17.57 -12.66
CA ALA A 463 -41.94 18.36 -13.22
C ALA A 463 -41.47 19.70 -13.81
N ALA A 464 -40.56 20.39 -13.12
CA ALA A 464 -39.96 21.64 -13.59
C ALA A 464 -39.15 21.46 -14.88
N LEU A 465 -38.34 20.41 -14.94
CA LEU A 465 -37.56 20.07 -16.13
C LEU A 465 -38.43 19.65 -17.31
N ALA A 466 -39.45 18.84 -17.07
CA ALA A 466 -40.37 18.39 -18.10
C ALA A 466 -41.14 19.54 -18.77
N LYS A 467 -41.45 20.63 -18.07
CA LYS A 467 -42.02 21.85 -18.66
C LYS A 467 -41.14 22.49 -19.72
N ASN A 468 -39.82 22.28 -19.60
CA ASN A 468 -38.82 22.79 -20.50
C ASN A 468 -38.30 21.72 -21.49
N GLU A 469 -39.11 20.67 -21.71
CA GLU A 469 -38.81 19.55 -22.63
C GLU A 469 -37.57 18.74 -22.21
N ILE A 470 -37.09 18.92 -20.97
CA ILE A 470 -35.93 18.20 -20.41
C ILE A 470 -36.47 16.98 -19.64
N THR A 471 -36.19 15.79 -20.12
CA THR A 471 -36.55 14.55 -19.44
C THR A 471 -35.30 13.91 -18.89
N LEU A 472 -35.18 13.86 -17.56
CA LEU A 472 -34.18 13.09 -16.87
C LEU A 472 -34.80 11.79 -16.36
N SER A 473 -33.98 10.76 -16.26
CA SER A 473 -34.40 9.55 -15.57
C SER A 473 -34.57 9.77 -14.07
N ASP A 474 -35.21 8.82 -13.44
CA ASP A 474 -35.40 8.81 -11.99
C ASP A 474 -34.11 8.89 -11.21
N THR A 475 -33.05 8.22 -11.71
CA THR A 475 -31.73 8.21 -11.10
C THR A 475 -31.02 9.56 -11.22
N LEU A 476 -31.03 10.16 -12.41
CA LEU A 476 -30.45 11.48 -12.63
C LEU A 476 -31.22 12.57 -11.90
N THR A 477 -32.55 12.50 -11.85
CA THR A 477 -33.37 13.45 -11.10
C THR A 477 -33.09 13.38 -9.60
N ASP A 478 -32.96 12.18 -9.03
CA ASP A 478 -32.58 11.97 -7.63
C ASP A 478 -31.15 12.51 -7.35
N LEU A 479 -30.25 12.32 -8.30
CA LEU A 479 -28.87 12.80 -8.26
C LEU A 479 -28.81 14.33 -8.23
N VAL A 480 -29.51 15.00 -9.13
CA VAL A 480 -29.63 16.46 -9.16
C VAL A 480 -30.28 16.98 -7.87
N GLY A 481 -31.35 16.32 -7.40
CA GLY A 481 -32.03 16.64 -6.16
C GLY A 481 -31.11 16.59 -4.94
N GLN A 482 -30.32 15.53 -4.81
CA GLN A 482 -29.35 15.41 -3.71
C GLN A 482 -28.22 16.45 -3.81
N GLY A 483 -27.75 16.74 -5.02
CA GLY A 483 -26.75 17.79 -5.23
C GLY A 483 -27.29 19.17 -4.82
N VAL A 484 -28.50 19.50 -5.21
CA VAL A 484 -29.19 20.74 -4.82
C VAL A 484 -29.37 20.81 -3.30
N ASP A 485 -29.88 19.73 -2.67
CA ASP A 485 -30.08 19.71 -1.21
C ASP A 485 -28.76 19.92 -0.46
N GLY A 486 -27.69 19.20 -0.84
CA GLY A 486 -26.36 19.35 -0.25
C GLY A 486 -25.76 20.76 -0.45
N PHE A 487 -25.96 21.36 -1.63
CA PHE A 487 -25.49 22.72 -1.91
C PHE A 487 -26.17 23.78 -1.02
N PHE A 488 -27.49 23.71 -0.90
CA PHE A 488 -28.24 24.63 -0.06
C PHE A 488 -27.97 24.41 1.43
N ALA A 489 -27.85 23.18 1.87
CA ALA A 489 -27.44 22.85 3.25
C ALA A 489 -26.04 23.38 3.59
N GLY A 490 -25.08 23.22 2.70
CA GLY A 490 -23.71 23.71 2.87
C GLY A 490 -23.59 25.24 2.92
N ARG A 491 -24.63 25.96 2.48
CA ARG A 491 -24.73 27.43 2.57
C ARG A 491 -25.64 27.92 3.69
N GLU A 492 -26.11 27.03 4.54
CA GLU A 492 -27.02 27.35 5.66
C GLU A 492 -28.33 28.02 5.20
N VAL A 493 -28.72 27.80 3.92
CA VAL A 493 -29.97 28.34 3.39
C VAL A 493 -31.13 27.42 3.76
N THR A 494 -31.70 27.64 4.92
CA THR A 494 -32.82 26.83 5.45
C THR A 494 -34.20 27.37 5.05
N ASP A 495 -34.30 28.64 4.70
CA ASP A 495 -35.57 29.28 4.29
C ASP A 495 -35.43 30.02 2.94
N LEU A 496 -35.99 29.40 1.89
CA LEU A 496 -36.02 30.02 0.56
C LEU A 496 -37.05 31.12 0.41
N THR A 497 -38.01 31.25 1.35
CA THR A 497 -39.05 32.29 1.28
C THR A 497 -38.49 33.66 1.65
N ALA A 498 -37.37 33.69 2.37
CA ALA A 498 -36.65 34.90 2.72
C ALA A 498 -35.80 35.47 1.54
N LEU A 499 -35.58 34.69 0.49
CA LEU A 499 -34.80 35.08 -0.68
C LEU A 499 -35.72 35.55 -1.82
N THR A 500 -35.24 36.47 -2.66
CA THR A 500 -35.90 36.80 -3.92
C THR A 500 -35.76 35.66 -4.94
N ASP A 501 -36.60 35.63 -5.96
CA ASP A 501 -36.46 34.61 -7.04
C ASP A 501 -35.11 34.73 -7.75
N ASP A 502 -34.67 35.96 -8.01
CA ASP A 502 -33.34 36.21 -8.60
C ASP A 502 -32.19 35.66 -7.73
N ALA A 503 -32.28 35.82 -6.41
CA ALA A 503 -31.25 35.28 -5.50
C ALA A 503 -31.23 33.73 -5.49
N VAL A 504 -32.40 33.08 -5.59
CA VAL A 504 -32.45 31.60 -5.69
C VAL A 504 -31.96 31.17 -7.06
N MET A 505 -32.29 31.89 -8.14
CA MET A 505 -31.75 31.61 -9.48
C MET A 505 -30.25 31.79 -9.55
N ASP A 506 -29.69 32.79 -8.85
CA ASP A 506 -28.23 32.98 -8.74
C ASP A 506 -27.56 31.82 -8.02
N LEU A 507 -28.13 31.35 -6.91
CA LEU A 507 -27.66 30.17 -6.19
C LEU A 507 -27.75 28.90 -7.02
N LEU A 508 -28.85 28.70 -7.76
CA LEU A 508 -28.99 27.57 -8.69
C LEU A 508 -27.98 27.68 -9.85
N SER A 509 -27.81 28.87 -10.40
CA SER A 509 -26.79 29.12 -11.43
C SER A 509 -25.38 28.83 -10.91
N GLU A 510 -25.07 29.27 -9.68
CA GLU A 510 -23.80 28.95 -9.03
C GLU A 510 -23.64 27.45 -8.77
N PHE A 511 -24.69 26.78 -8.29
CA PHE A 511 -24.68 25.32 -8.12
C PHE A 511 -24.37 24.61 -9.44
N LEU A 512 -25.08 25.01 -10.48
CA LEU A 512 -24.98 24.39 -11.80
C LEU A 512 -23.66 24.72 -12.50
N THR A 513 -23.17 25.95 -12.45
CA THR A 513 -21.94 26.36 -13.15
C THR A 513 -20.66 26.13 -12.33
N GLY A 514 -20.77 25.96 -11.03
CA GLY A 514 -19.62 25.91 -10.11
C GLY A 514 -18.87 27.24 -10.00
N ALA A 515 -19.30 28.28 -10.69
CA ALA A 515 -18.75 29.62 -10.60
C ALA A 515 -19.42 30.41 -9.46
N LYS A 516 -18.63 30.93 -8.52
CA LYS A 516 -19.18 31.90 -7.54
C LYS A 516 -19.77 33.08 -8.33
N ALA A 517 -21.03 33.40 -8.07
CA ALA A 517 -21.61 34.65 -8.55
C ALA A 517 -20.64 35.79 -8.17
N ALA A 518 -20.24 36.58 -9.16
CA ALA A 518 -19.46 37.80 -8.90
C ALA A 518 -20.29 38.70 -7.99
N GLN A 519 -19.83 38.86 -6.74
CA GLN A 519 -20.41 39.79 -5.78
C GLN A 519 -20.12 41.24 -6.19
#